data_192e1fa5cbd232a7fc5a48d6611d9eec
#
_entry.id   192e1fa5cbd232a7fc5a48d6611d9eec
#
_cell.length_a   1.000
_cell.length_b   1.000
_cell.length_c   1.000
_cell.angle_alpha   90.00
_cell.angle_beta   90.00
_cell.angle_gamma   90.00
#
_symmetry.space_group_name_H-M   'P 1'
#
loop_
_entity.id
_entity.type
_entity.pdbx_description
1 polymer ?
#
loop_
_entity_poly.entity_id
_entity_poly.type
_entity_poly.pdbx_seq_one_letter_code
_entity_poly.pdbx_strand_id
1 'polypeptide(L)'
;MNSDSDLSIAGDILEVQHLLQPARPHPSTVAEFAGLARAVAADRAHWAPLVRYDTTTRWYHRLRTVPCGIGPGEAGELPLGYELWLLSWVPGQGSGRHDHGLSSGVLTVLEGELTEHTERGTHTLRPGAQRVFAPGYVHEVVNDSLEGAVSLHIYYPGLTDMPMHTAQCSPATQNPVTA
;
A
#
# COMPACT_ATOMS: atom_id res chain seq x y z
N MET A 1 -44.60 -14.64 29.62
CA MET A 1 -44.09 -13.26 29.46
C MET A 1 -43.10 -13.34 28.31
N ASN A 2 -43.57 -13.07 27.11
CA ASN A 2 -42.71 -13.03 25.93
C ASN A 2 -42.02 -11.69 25.88
N SER A 3 -40.72 -11.73 25.80
CA SER A 3 -39.93 -10.53 25.74
C SER A 3 -40.09 -9.92 24.33
N ASP A 4 -40.68 -8.75 24.27
CA ASP A 4 -40.75 -7.90 23.07
C ASP A 4 -39.38 -7.51 22.53
N SER A 5 -38.29 -7.84 23.23
CA SER A 5 -36.92 -7.51 22.87
C SER A 5 -36.40 -8.25 21.62
N ASP A 6 -36.85 -9.48 21.37
CA ASP A 6 -36.37 -10.27 20.24
C ASP A 6 -36.93 -9.77 18.91
N LEU A 7 -38.15 -9.21 18.93
CA LEU A 7 -38.78 -8.60 17.74
C LEU A 7 -38.17 -7.26 17.38
N SER A 8 -37.75 -6.49 18.39
CA SER A 8 -37.05 -5.22 18.19
C SER A 8 -35.69 -5.41 17.51
N ILE A 9 -34.90 -6.40 17.95
CA ILE A 9 -33.58 -6.71 17.36
C ILE A 9 -33.73 -7.17 15.90
N ALA A 10 -34.76 -7.96 15.59
CA ALA A 10 -35.00 -8.39 14.22
C ALA A 10 -35.42 -7.23 13.31
N GLY A 11 -36.20 -6.27 13.83
CA GLY A 11 -36.57 -5.06 13.10
C GLY A 11 -35.35 -4.17 12.80
N ASP A 12 -34.48 -3.99 13.77
CA ASP A 12 -33.26 -3.19 13.65
C ASP A 12 -32.29 -3.81 12.60
N ILE A 13 -32.18 -5.13 12.55
CA ILE A 13 -31.37 -5.82 11.56
C ILE A 13 -31.93 -5.65 10.14
N LEU A 14 -33.24 -5.63 9.98
CA LEU A 14 -33.89 -5.42 8.69
C LEU A 14 -33.77 -3.96 8.22
N GLU A 15 -33.82 -3.01 9.13
CA GLU A 15 -33.61 -1.59 8.81
C GLU A 15 -32.18 -1.29 8.33
N VAL A 16 -31.20 -2.03 8.79
CA VAL A 16 -29.80 -1.84 8.34
C VAL A 16 -29.59 -2.25 6.88
N GLN A 17 -30.47 -3.03 6.28
CA GLN A 17 -30.33 -3.45 4.87
C GLN A 17 -30.36 -2.27 3.88
N HIS A 18 -31.05 -1.19 4.18
CA HIS A 18 -31.02 0.00 3.32
C HIS A 18 -29.71 0.81 3.43
N LEU A 19 -28.89 0.51 4.45
CA LEU A 19 -27.54 1.05 4.59
C LEU A 19 -26.50 0.27 3.78
N LEU A 20 -26.86 -0.87 3.19
CA LEU A 20 -26.00 -1.56 2.26
C LEU A 20 -25.86 -0.68 1.01
N GLN A 21 -24.77 0.05 0.97
CA GLN A 21 -24.44 0.82 -0.23
C GLN A 21 -24.30 -0.14 -1.40
N PRO A 22 -24.79 0.22 -2.59
CA PRO A 22 -24.58 -0.58 -3.78
C PRO A 22 -23.08 -0.85 -3.93
N ALA A 23 -22.71 -2.07 -4.31
CA ALA A 23 -21.34 -2.45 -4.53
C ALA A 23 -20.68 -1.43 -5.47
N ARG A 24 -19.68 -0.71 -4.97
CA ARG A 24 -18.96 0.26 -5.78
C ARG A 24 -18.11 -0.50 -6.79
N PRO A 25 -18.02 -0.03 -8.03
CA PRO A 25 -17.19 -0.69 -9.05
C PRO A 25 -15.69 -0.67 -8.69
N HIS A 26 -15.28 0.21 -7.76
CA HIS A 26 -13.89 0.40 -7.35
C HIS A 26 -13.75 0.60 -5.84
N PRO A 27 -12.64 0.13 -5.24
CA PRO A 27 -12.28 0.47 -3.88
C PRO A 27 -12.21 2.00 -3.69
N SER A 28 -12.67 2.48 -2.55
CA SER A 28 -12.65 3.91 -2.20
C SER A 28 -12.13 4.18 -0.79
N THR A 29 -11.93 3.13 -0.01
CA THR A 29 -11.41 3.22 1.36
C THR A 29 -10.13 2.42 1.51
N VAL A 30 -9.31 2.80 2.49
CA VAL A 30 -8.09 2.07 2.84
C VAL A 30 -8.37 0.59 3.14
N ALA A 31 -9.46 0.28 3.82
CA ALA A 31 -9.85 -1.09 4.15
C ALA A 31 -10.16 -1.91 2.89
N GLU A 32 -10.83 -1.30 1.91
CA GLU A 32 -11.14 -1.94 0.63
C GLU A 32 -9.87 -2.19 -0.19
N PHE A 33 -8.93 -1.23 -0.23
CA PHE A 33 -7.62 -1.42 -0.88
C PHE A 33 -6.78 -2.50 -0.18
N ALA A 34 -6.77 -2.52 1.16
CA ALA A 34 -6.11 -3.60 1.90
C ALA A 34 -6.76 -4.97 1.64
N GLY A 35 -8.08 -5.01 1.48
CA GLY A 35 -8.83 -6.19 1.06
C GLY A 35 -8.47 -6.64 -0.35
N LEU A 36 -8.42 -5.71 -1.31
CA LEU A 36 -7.99 -5.98 -2.69
C LEU A 36 -6.55 -6.53 -2.72
N ALA A 37 -5.63 -5.92 -1.97
CA ALA A 37 -4.25 -6.39 -1.88
C ALA A 37 -4.17 -7.84 -1.36
N ARG A 38 -4.97 -8.19 -0.34
CA ARG A 38 -5.05 -9.58 0.15
C ARG A 38 -5.62 -10.54 -0.88
N ALA A 39 -6.65 -10.14 -1.60
CA ALA A 39 -7.25 -10.97 -2.65
C ALA A 39 -6.25 -11.26 -3.78
N VAL A 40 -5.52 -10.24 -4.24
CA VAL A 40 -4.47 -10.40 -5.25
C VAL A 40 -3.32 -11.27 -4.70
N ALA A 41 -2.89 -11.06 -3.46
CA ALA A 41 -1.84 -11.84 -2.82
C ALA A 41 -2.19 -13.34 -2.74
N ALA A 42 -3.46 -13.66 -2.48
CA ALA A 42 -3.95 -15.04 -2.41
C ALA A 42 -3.94 -15.76 -3.77
N ASP A 43 -4.04 -15.04 -4.88
CA ASP A 43 -4.01 -15.59 -6.24
C ASP A 43 -2.58 -15.69 -6.77
N ARG A 44 -1.78 -16.54 -6.13
CA ARG A 44 -0.36 -16.74 -6.48
C ARG A 44 -0.17 -17.20 -7.93
N ALA A 45 -1.10 -17.98 -8.46
CA ALA A 45 -1.03 -18.48 -9.83
C ALA A 45 -1.08 -17.34 -10.86
N HIS A 46 -1.72 -16.24 -10.53
CA HIS A 46 -1.85 -15.09 -11.41
C HIS A 46 -0.60 -14.20 -11.42
N TRP A 47 0.01 -13.94 -10.27
CA TRP A 47 1.11 -12.97 -10.19
C TRP A 47 2.51 -13.61 -10.21
N ALA A 48 2.69 -14.83 -9.65
CA ALA A 48 4.02 -15.43 -9.52
C ALA A 48 4.72 -15.70 -10.87
N PRO A 49 4.02 -16.13 -11.95
CA PRO A 49 4.65 -16.31 -13.26
C PRO A 49 5.19 -15.03 -13.90
N LEU A 50 4.72 -13.87 -13.43
CA LEU A 50 5.12 -12.56 -13.95
C LEU A 50 6.43 -12.08 -13.34
N VAL A 51 6.78 -12.57 -12.13
CA VAL A 51 7.94 -12.10 -11.37
C VAL A 51 9.25 -12.33 -12.15
N ARG A 52 10.08 -11.28 -12.19
CA ARG A 52 11.45 -11.34 -12.71
C ARG A 52 12.37 -10.70 -11.67
N TYR A 53 13.56 -11.18 -11.54
CA TYR A 53 14.59 -10.58 -10.71
C TYR A 53 15.67 -9.96 -11.62
N ASP A 54 16.02 -8.71 -11.35
CA ASP A 54 17.07 -7.99 -12.03
C ASP A 54 18.09 -7.50 -10.99
N THR A 55 19.36 -7.80 -11.22
CA THR A 55 20.45 -7.46 -10.28
C THR A 55 20.95 -6.02 -10.47
N THR A 56 20.64 -5.38 -11.58
CA THR A 56 21.09 -4.02 -11.89
C THR A 56 20.10 -2.96 -11.44
N THR A 57 18.81 -3.24 -11.62
CA THR A 57 17.71 -2.33 -11.24
C THR A 57 16.60 -3.12 -10.56
N ARG A 58 15.91 -2.49 -9.61
CA ARG A 58 14.72 -3.10 -9.04
C ARG A 58 13.68 -3.30 -10.13
N TRP A 59 13.23 -4.55 -10.31
CA TRP A 59 12.19 -4.85 -11.29
C TRP A 59 10.80 -4.50 -10.75
N TYR A 60 9.97 -3.95 -11.61
CA TYR A 60 8.58 -3.65 -11.34
C TYR A 60 7.69 -3.93 -12.55
N HIS A 61 6.46 -4.34 -12.29
CA HIS A 61 5.46 -4.64 -13.31
C HIS A 61 4.09 -4.11 -12.89
N ARG A 62 3.47 -3.32 -13.75
CA ARG A 62 2.13 -2.81 -13.50
C ARG A 62 1.10 -3.86 -13.85
N LEU A 63 0.44 -4.43 -12.82
CA LEU A 63 -0.58 -5.45 -12.98
C LEU A 63 -1.88 -4.86 -13.51
N ARG A 64 -2.26 -3.66 -13.04
CA ARG A 64 -3.53 -3.06 -13.35
C ARG A 64 -3.49 -1.55 -13.18
N THR A 65 -4.17 -0.86 -14.09
CA THR A 65 -4.57 0.53 -13.95
C THR A 65 -6.09 0.59 -14.07
N VAL A 66 -6.74 1.20 -13.09
CA VAL A 66 -8.17 1.47 -13.15
C VAL A 66 -8.33 2.98 -13.17
N PRO A 67 -8.72 3.56 -14.32
CA PRO A 67 -9.06 4.97 -14.36
C PRO A 67 -10.30 5.22 -13.51
N CYS A 68 -10.38 6.34 -12.84
CA CYS A 68 -11.63 6.80 -12.25
C CYS A 68 -12.63 7.05 -13.38
N GLY A 69 -13.82 6.48 -13.25
CA GLY A 69 -14.90 6.79 -14.18
C GLY A 69 -15.31 8.24 -14.00
N ILE A 70 -14.95 9.09 -14.95
CA ILE A 70 -15.59 10.40 -15.08
C ILE A 70 -17.00 10.11 -15.60
N GLY A 71 -18.02 10.35 -14.76
CA GLY A 71 -19.39 10.41 -15.23
C GLY A 71 -19.49 11.48 -16.32
N PRO A 72 -20.36 11.32 -17.32
CA PRO A 72 -20.54 12.34 -18.35
C PRO A 72 -21.07 13.62 -17.68
N GLY A 73 -20.23 14.63 -17.50
CA GLY A 73 -20.68 15.94 -17.06
C GLY A 73 -19.74 16.81 -16.23
N GLU A 74 -18.63 16.31 -15.68
CA GLU A 74 -17.76 17.16 -14.87
C GLU A 74 -16.36 17.28 -15.49
N ALA A 75 -16.17 18.38 -16.21
CA ALA A 75 -14.88 18.80 -16.69
C ALA A 75 -14.09 19.39 -15.50
N GLY A 76 -13.03 18.74 -15.05
CA GLY A 76 -12.05 19.33 -14.14
C GLY A 76 -11.51 18.47 -13.01
N GLU A 77 -12.04 17.29 -12.72
CA GLU A 77 -11.43 16.42 -11.73
C GLU A 77 -10.36 15.51 -12.35
N LEU A 78 -9.18 15.49 -11.72
CA LEU A 78 -8.10 14.56 -12.04
C LEU A 78 -8.64 13.12 -11.97
N PRO A 79 -8.25 12.23 -12.90
CA PRO A 79 -8.67 10.85 -12.87
C PRO A 79 -8.14 10.19 -11.60
N LEU A 80 -8.99 10.08 -10.58
CA LEU A 80 -8.69 9.42 -9.31
C LEU A 80 -8.77 7.90 -9.47
N GLY A 81 -8.04 7.36 -10.44
CA GLY A 81 -7.87 5.93 -10.61
C GLY A 81 -6.88 5.36 -9.60
N TYR A 82 -6.75 4.05 -9.57
CA TYR A 82 -5.72 3.39 -8.79
C TYR A 82 -4.85 2.49 -9.66
N GLU A 83 -3.64 2.24 -9.19
CA GLU A 83 -2.68 1.37 -9.86
C GLU A 83 -2.23 0.25 -8.93
N LEU A 84 -2.06 -0.95 -9.52
CA LEU A 84 -1.44 -2.10 -8.86
C LEU A 84 -0.09 -2.38 -9.51
N TRP A 85 0.94 -2.51 -8.66
CA TRP A 85 2.29 -2.78 -9.07
C TRP A 85 2.86 -3.99 -8.33
N LEU A 86 3.52 -4.87 -9.08
CA LEU A 86 4.29 -5.98 -8.56
C LEU A 86 5.77 -5.60 -8.64
N LEU A 87 6.49 -5.75 -7.53
CA LEU A 87 7.91 -5.44 -7.42
C LEU A 87 8.66 -6.67 -6.92
N SER A 88 9.86 -6.90 -7.48
CA SER A 88 10.81 -7.86 -6.93
C SER A 88 12.07 -7.15 -6.45
N TRP A 89 12.71 -7.77 -5.48
CA TRP A 89 13.85 -7.22 -4.78
C TRP A 89 14.90 -8.33 -4.60
N VAL A 90 16.07 -8.17 -5.20
CA VAL A 90 17.22 -9.02 -4.83
C VAL A 90 17.87 -8.48 -3.54
N PRO A 91 18.64 -9.30 -2.81
CA PRO A 91 19.37 -8.85 -1.63
C PRO A 91 20.15 -7.54 -1.88
N GLY A 92 20.03 -6.59 -0.96
CA GLY A 92 20.66 -5.26 -1.03
C GLY A 92 19.92 -4.22 -1.85
N GLN A 93 18.86 -4.56 -2.56
CA GLN A 93 18.05 -3.56 -3.26
C GLN A 93 17.15 -2.78 -2.32
N GLY A 94 17.06 -1.46 -2.53
CA GLY A 94 16.21 -0.54 -1.79
C GLY A 94 15.50 0.47 -2.68
N SER A 95 14.48 1.10 -2.13
CA SER A 95 13.74 2.17 -2.81
C SER A 95 14.45 3.52 -2.74
N GLY A 96 15.40 3.68 -1.80
CA GLY A 96 15.77 4.97 -1.28
C GLY A 96 14.64 5.60 -0.46
N ARG A 97 14.96 6.67 0.25
CA ARG A 97 13.99 7.41 1.07
C ARG A 97 13.10 8.27 0.17
N HIS A 98 11.82 8.04 0.19
CA HIS A 98 10.86 8.71 -0.70
C HIS A 98 9.48 8.82 -0.07
N ASP A 99 8.60 9.60 -0.71
CA ASP A 99 7.16 9.57 -0.51
C ASP A 99 6.44 9.36 -1.86
N HIS A 100 5.13 9.41 -1.85
CA HIS A 100 4.30 9.13 -3.03
C HIS A 100 3.45 10.35 -3.44
N GLY A 101 3.90 11.56 -3.11
CA GLY A 101 3.19 12.79 -3.43
C GLY A 101 1.79 12.79 -2.85
N LEU A 102 0.80 12.93 -3.72
CA LEU A 102 -0.62 12.95 -3.34
C LEU A 102 -1.25 11.55 -3.20
N SER A 103 -0.52 10.48 -3.51
CA SER A 103 -1.06 9.13 -3.46
C SER A 103 -1.02 8.56 -2.04
N SER A 104 -2.16 8.01 -1.62
CA SER A 104 -2.22 7.02 -0.55
C SER A 104 -1.90 5.64 -1.11
N GLY A 105 -1.56 4.68 -0.27
CA GLY A 105 -1.36 3.33 -0.78
C GLY A 105 -1.29 2.24 0.26
N VAL A 106 -1.14 1.03 -0.28
CA VAL A 106 -0.94 -0.20 0.50
C VAL A 106 0.22 -0.96 -0.12
N LEU A 107 1.23 -1.27 0.70
CA LEU A 107 2.26 -2.24 0.41
C LEU A 107 1.89 -3.57 1.07
N THR A 108 2.03 -4.68 0.35
CA THR A 108 1.84 -6.03 0.88
C THR A 108 3.02 -6.89 0.46
N VAL A 109 3.71 -7.53 1.40
CA VAL A 109 4.76 -8.51 1.09
C VAL A 109 4.11 -9.82 0.68
N LEU A 110 4.52 -10.35 -0.48
CA LEU A 110 4.02 -11.60 -1.05
C LEU A 110 4.98 -12.77 -0.77
N GLU A 111 6.29 -12.54 -0.96
CA GLU A 111 7.36 -13.52 -0.72
C GLU A 111 8.59 -12.84 -0.13
N GLY A 112 9.40 -13.59 0.61
CA GLY A 112 10.63 -13.09 1.23
C GLY A 112 10.36 -12.15 2.41
N GLU A 113 11.34 -11.31 2.72
CA GLU A 113 11.28 -10.36 3.81
C GLU A 113 11.79 -9.00 3.33
N LEU A 114 11.15 -7.92 3.76
CA LEU A 114 11.55 -6.54 3.49
C LEU A 114 11.65 -5.78 4.81
N THR A 115 12.53 -4.81 4.86
CA THR A 115 12.65 -3.86 5.97
C THR A 115 12.14 -2.50 5.55
N GLU A 116 11.22 -1.93 6.32
CA GLU A 116 10.76 -0.55 6.14
C GLU A 116 11.40 0.35 7.19
N HIS A 117 12.06 1.41 6.75
CA HIS A 117 12.61 2.48 7.58
C HIS A 117 11.71 3.70 7.49
N THR A 118 11.33 4.25 8.64
CA THR A 118 10.52 5.46 8.79
C THR A 118 11.14 6.37 9.85
N GLU A 119 10.60 7.57 10.00
CA GLU A 119 11.00 8.45 11.12
C GLU A 119 10.64 7.88 12.50
N ARG A 120 9.65 6.97 12.54
CA ARG A 120 9.18 6.34 13.78
C ARG A 120 9.91 5.04 14.13
N GLY A 121 10.80 4.57 13.25
CA GLY A 121 11.58 3.35 13.46
C GLY A 121 11.59 2.42 12.26
N THR A 122 12.13 1.25 12.50
CA THR A 122 12.34 0.20 11.49
C THR A 122 11.35 -0.95 11.73
N HIS A 123 10.78 -1.47 10.65
CA HIS A 123 9.80 -2.53 10.68
C HIS A 123 10.19 -3.65 9.71
N THR A 124 10.29 -4.87 10.22
CA THR A 124 10.45 -6.07 9.40
C THR A 124 9.08 -6.52 8.87
N LEU A 125 8.97 -6.66 7.56
CA LEU A 125 7.75 -7.01 6.85
C LEU A 125 7.91 -8.42 6.25
N ARG A 126 7.08 -9.37 6.70
CA ARG A 126 7.05 -10.76 6.23
C ARG A 126 5.85 -11.00 5.32
N PRO A 127 5.77 -12.14 4.62
CA PRO A 127 4.64 -12.47 3.75
C PRO A 127 3.29 -12.28 4.47
N GLY A 128 2.38 -11.57 3.82
CA GLY A 128 1.09 -11.17 4.38
C GLY A 128 1.10 -9.86 5.19
N ALA A 129 2.28 -9.34 5.58
CA ALA A 129 2.36 -8.03 6.22
C ALA A 129 1.88 -6.93 5.25
N GLN A 130 1.08 -6.01 5.78
CA GLN A 130 0.59 -4.84 5.04
C GLN A 130 1.02 -3.55 5.72
N ARG A 131 1.46 -2.59 4.90
CA ARG A 131 1.70 -1.21 5.31
C ARG A 131 0.76 -0.30 4.54
N VAL A 132 0.09 0.56 5.27
CA VAL A 132 -0.77 1.60 4.71
C VAL A 132 -0.08 2.92 4.90
N PHE A 133 -0.05 3.72 3.86
CA PHE A 133 0.56 5.04 3.89
C PHE A 133 -0.39 6.11 3.33
N ALA A 134 -0.35 7.28 3.96
CA ALA A 134 -1.06 8.48 3.53
C ALA A 134 -0.21 9.29 2.53
N PRO A 135 -0.78 10.29 1.83
CA PRO A 135 -0.02 11.24 1.05
C PRO A 135 1.14 11.85 1.87
N GLY A 136 2.29 11.99 1.24
CA GLY A 136 3.48 12.54 1.88
C GLY A 136 4.11 11.66 2.97
N TYR A 137 3.72 10.39 3.10
CA TYR A 137 4.34 9.45 4.03
C TYR A 137 5.73 9.08 3.54
N VAL A 138 6.75 9.57 4.26
CA VAL A 138 8.15 9.34 3.91
C VAL A 138 8.63 8.02 4.49
N HIS A 139 9.15 7.15 3.64
CA HIS A 139 9.74 5.87 4.04
C HIS A 139 10.85 5.42 3.07
N GLU A 140 11.53 4.37 3.47
CA GLU A 140 12.45 3.60 2.64
C GLU A 140 12.16 2.12 2.85
N VAL A 141 12.12 1.36 1.77
CA VAL A 141 11.95 -0.10 1.80
C VAL A 141 13.20 -0.75 1.22
N VAL A 142 13.76 -1.72 1.93
CA VAL A 142 15.00 -2.41 1.57
C VAL A 142 14.81 -3.91 1.70
N ASN A 143 15.41 -4.68 0.80
CA ASN A 143 15.66 -6.09 1.02
C ASN A 143 17.06 -6.26 1.62
N ASP A 144 17.15 -6.28 2.92
CA ASP A 144 18.39 -6.53 3.68
C ASP A 144 18.54 -8.01 4.10
N SER A 145 17.65 -8.88 3.62
CA SER A 145 17.73 -10.33 3.76
C SER A 145 18.68 -10.96 2.74
N LEU A 146 18.91 -12.28 2.85
CA LEU A 146 19.72 -13.03 1.89
C LEU A 146 18.91 -13.67 0.76
N GLU A 147 17.59 -13.54 0.80
CA GLU A 147 16.68 -14.12 -0.16
C GLU A 147 16.00 -13.03 -1.00
N GLY A 148 15.53 -13.41 -2.19
CA GLY A 148 14.70 -12.52 -2.99
C GLY A 148 13.35 -12.26 -2.32
N ALA A 149 12.81 -11.06 -2.49
CA ALA A 149 11.50 -10.70 -1.99
C ALA A 149 10.58 -10.22 -3.12
N VAL A 150 9.27 -10.33 -2.90
CA VAL A 150 8.23 -9.84 -3.82
C VAL A 150 7.20 -9.05 -3.01
N SER A 151 6.81 -7.89 -3.52
CA SER A 151 5.78 -7.06 -2.92
C SER A 151 4.76 -6.59 -3.94
N LEU A 152 3.54 -6.39 -3.47
CA LEU A 152 2.43 -5.76 -4.18
C LEU A 152 2.22 -4.37 -3.61
N HIS A 153 2.09 -3.39 -4.49
CA HIS A 153 1.82 -2.00 -4.13
C HIS A 153 0.54 -1.53 -4.81
N ILE A 154 -0.30 -0.85 -4.07
CA ILE A 154 -1.49 -0.17 -4.60
C ILE A 154 -1.34 1.31 -4.30
N TYR A 155 -1.53 2.16 -5.31
CA TYR A 155 -1.52 3.61 -5.20
C TYR A 155 -2.88 4.19 -5.57
N TYR A 156 -3.40 5.10 -4.75
CA TYR A 156 -4.66 5.81 -4.96
C TYR A 156 -4.55 7.29 -4.50
N PRO A 157 -4.78 8.24 -5.40
CA PRO A 157 -4.83 8.08 -6.86
C PRO A 157 -3.59 7.39 -7.41
N GLY A 158 -3.63 6.99 -8.68
CA GLY A 158 -2.46 6.40 -9.34
C GLY A 158 -1.23 7.28 -9.19
N LEU A 159 -0.06 6.67 -9.13
CA LEU A 159 1.21 7.34 -8.84
C LEU A 159 1.58 8.33 -9.96
N THR A 160 1.70 9.61 -9.62
CA THR A 160 2.12 10.65 -10.56
C THR A 160 3.51 11.18 -10.27
N ASP A 161 3.95 11.06 -9.02
CA ASP A 161 5.23 11.57 -8.54
C ASP A 161 5.74 10.72 -7.38
N MET A 162 7.06 10.63 -7.24
CA MET A 162 7.74 9.92 -6.17
C MET A 162 8.94 10.75 -5.70
N PRO A 163 8.70 11.79 -4.89
CA PRO A 163 9.74 12.66 -4.37
C PRO A 163 10.77 11.90 -3.55
N MET A 164 12.05 12.08 -3.89
CA MET A 164 13.16 11.48 -3.18
C MET A 164 13.68 12.44 -2.09
N HIS A 165 13.91 11.88 -0.90
CA HIS A 165 14.40 12.62 0.25
C HIS A 165 15.85 12.23 0.56
N THR A 166 16.73 13.22 0.66
CA THR A 166 18.10 13.00 1.17
C THR A 166 18.08 12.74 2.66
N ALA A 167 18.88 11.79 3.13
CA ALA A 167 19.10 11.61 4.57
C ALA A 167 19.62 12.93 5.16
N GLN A 168 18.90 13.52 6.12
CA GLN A 168 19.43 14.66 6.86
C GLN A 168 20.57 14.13 7.74
N CYS A 169 21.81 14.51 7.40
CA CYS A 169 22.93 14.33 8.30
C CYS A 169 22.66 15.21 9.52
N SER A 170 22.24 14.61 10.64
CA SER A 170 22.23 15.33 11.91
C SER A 170 23.66 15.77 12.20
N PRO A 171 23.95 17.07 12.47
CA PRO A 171 25.27 17.48 12.85
C PRO A 171 25.64 16.74 14.13
N ALA A 172 26.78 16.03 14.08
CA ALA A 172 27.34 15.38 15.25
C ALA A 172 27.48 16.43 16.36
N THR A 173 26.81 16.19 17.48
CA THR A 173 26.95 16.99 18.68
C THR A 173 28.43 16.89 19.10
N GLN A 174 29.23 17.91 18.82
CA GLN A 174 30.59 18.03 19.35
C GLN A 174 30.44 18.22 20.85
N ASN A 175 30.74 17.19 21.62
CA ASN A 175 30.99 17.35 23.05
C ASN A 175 32.19 18.25 23.23
N PRO A 176 32.09 19.36 23.96
CA PRO A 176 33.27 20.17 24.31
C PRO A 176 34.18 19.33 25.20
N VAL A 177 35.36 19.07 24.70
CA VAL A 177 36.45 18.54 25.54
C VAL A 177 36.84 19.67 26.50
N THR A 178 36.47 19.55 27.77
CA THR A 178 36.98 20.38 28.85
C THR A 178 38.42 19.96 29.14
N ALA A 179 39.32 20.90 28.96
CA ALA A 179 40.71 20.82 29.39
C ALA A 179 40.82 21.00 30.91
#